data_5e47c957878f15aafb9f5990331215bc
#
_entry.id   5e47c957878f15aafb9f5990331215bc
#
_cell.length_a   1.000
_cell.length_b   1.000
_cell.length_c   1.000
_cell.angle_alpha   90.00
_cell.angle_beta   90.00
_cell.angle_gamma   90.00
#
_symmetry.space_group_name_H-M   'P 1'
#
loop_
_entity.id
_entity.type
_entity.pdbx_description
1 polymer ?
#
loop_
_entity_poly.entity_id
_entity_poly.type
_entity_poly.pdbx_seq_one_letter_code
_entity_poly.pdbx_strand_id
1 'polypeptide(L)'
;MPEASSLQSTDDTNQNNPSVRIPHLLLILDGWGHREARDANAIQLAETPHWDSLWQNRPHTLISGSGLDVGLPPGQMGNSEVGHMNLGAGRVVHQDFTRISQAIEDRSFFENPALKQAIGAANKQRGAV
;
A
#
# COMPACT_ATOMS: atom_id res chain seq x y z
N MET A 1 -18.61 -43.93 -58.36
CA MET A 1 -19.65 -43.24 -57.58
C MET A 1 -19.50 -43.66 -56.16
N PRO A 2 -18.96 -42.80 -55.26
CA PRO A 2 -19.40 -42.87 -53.90
C PRO A 2 -19.89 -41.48 -53.43
N GLU A 3 -20.82 -41.56 -52.52
CA GLU A 3 -21.71 -40.57 -52.00
C GLU A 3 -21.02 -39.45 -51.22
N ALA A 4 -21.61 -38.27 -51.33
CA ALA A 4 -21.25 -37.10 -50.54
C ALA A 4 -21.72 -37.29 -49.09
N SER A 5 -20.75 -37.32 -48.16
CA SER A 5 -21.02 -37.26 -46.71
C SER A 5 -21.23 -35.81 -46.29
N SER A 6 -22.42 -35.53 -45.77
CA SER A 6 -22.87 -34.28 -45.22
C SER A 6 -22.07 -33.91 -43.96
N LEU A 7 -21.38 -32.79 -43.98
CA LEU A 7 -20.78 -32.16 -42.81
C LEU A 7 -21.91 -31.54 -41.94
N GLN A 8 -22.16 -32.16 -40.79
CA GLN A 8 -22.95 -31.55 -39.75
C GLN A 8 -22.16 -30.40 -39.09
N SER A 9 -22.73 -29.24 -39.21
CA SER A 9 -22.27 -28.07 -38.42
C SER A 9 -22.57 -28.34 -36.94
N THR A 10 -21.52 -28.44 -36.13
CA THR A 10 -21.64 -28.41 -34.69
C THR A 10 -21.95 -26.97 -34.27
N ASP A 11 -23.16 -26.80 -33.78
CA ASP A 11 -23.69 -25.61 -33.19
C ASP A 11 -22.86 -25.29 -31.89
N ASP A 12 -21.99 -24.30 -31.96
CA ASP A 12 -21.29 -23.76 -30.82
C ASP A 12 -22.30 -23.00 -29.94
N THR A 13 -23.00 -23.71 -29.10
CA THR A 13 -23.73 -23.10 -28.00
C THR A 13 -22.70 -22.52 -27.03
N ASN A 14 -22.36 -21.26 -27.27
CA ASN A 14 -21.67 -20.40 -26.34
C ASN A 14 -22.50 -20.33 -25.04
N GLN A 15 -22.24 -21.24 -24.13
CA GLN A 15 -22.79 -21.21 -22.79
C GLN A 15 -22.15 -20.03 -22.08
N ASN A 16 -22.88 -18.91 -22.02
CA ASN A 16 -22.67 -17.83 -21.07
C ASN A 16 -22.75 -18.39 -19.66
N ASN A 17 -21.66 -18.98 -19.19
CA ASN A 17 -21.50 -19.33 -17.79
C ASN A 17 -21.36 -17.99 -17.03
N PRO A 18 -22.36 -17.57 -16.24
CA PRO A 18 -22.22 -16.36 -15.47
C PRO A 18 -21.00 -16.54 -14.56
N SER A 19 -19.94 -15.77 -14.81
CA SER A 19 -18.75 -15.81 -13.98
C SER A 19 -19.17 -15.62 -12.53
N VAL A 20 -19.03 -16.67 -11.73
CA VAL A 20 -19.32 -16.61 -10.29
C VAL A 20 -18.43 -15.54 -9.72
N ARG A 21 -19.02 -14.39 -9.36
CA ARG A 21 -18.28 -13.30 -8.71
C ARG A 21 -17.94 -13.76 -7.31
N ILE A 22 -16.67 -14.04 -7.07
CA ILE A 22 -16.17 -14.36 -5.74
C ILE A 22 -15.98 -13.02 -5.01
N PRO A 23 -16.70 -12.79 -3.92
CA PRO A 23 -16.53 -11.56 -3.15
C PRO A 23 -15.14 -11.54 -2.50
N HIS A 24 -14.50 -10.38 -2.49
CA HIS A 24 -13.26 -10.14 -1.76
C HIS A 24 -13.55 -9.20 -0.60
N LEU A 25 -13.04 -9.55 0.57
CA LEU A 25 -13.18 -8.76 1.79
C LEU A 25 -11.79 -8.33 2.27
N LEU A 26 -11.59 -7.03 2.44
CA LEU A 26 -10.45 -6.48 3.17
C LEU A 26 -10.93 -6.08 4.58
N LEU A 27 -10.45 -6.79 5.59
CA LEU A 27 -10.73 -6.49 6.99
C LEU A 27 -9.49 -5.90 7.65
N ILE A 28 -9.56 -4.64 8.07
CA ILE A 28 -8.47 -3.94 8.74
C ILE A 28 -8.76 -3.89 10.23
N LEU A 29 -7.89 -4.52 11.02
CA LEU A 29 -7.90 -4.46 12.49
C LEU A 29 -6.92 -3.36 12.92
N ASP A 30 -7.41 -2.12 12.99
CA ASP A 30 -6.58 -0.97 13.33
C ASP A 30 -6.03 -1.08 14.75
N GLY A 31 -4.73 -0.83 14.91
CA GLY A 31 -4.03 -1.01 16.17
C GLY A 31 -3.72 -2.45 16.56
N TRP A 32 -4.07 -3.45 15.73
CA TRP A 32 -3.76 -4.86 15.97
C TRP A 32 -2.32 -5.17 15.56
N GLY A 33 -1.37 -4.92 16.49
CA GLY A 33 0.05 -5.16 16.24
C GLY A 33 0.48 -6.58 16.59
N HIS A 34 1.70 -6.94 16.19
CA HIS A 34 2.33 -8.22 16.51
C HIS A 34 3.51 -8.03 17.46
N ARG A 35 3.49 -8.75 18.58
CA ARG A 35 4.59 -8.90 19.52
C ARG A 35 4.44 -10.23 20.25
N GLU A 36 5.50 -11.03 20.32
CA GLU A 36 5.47 -12.35 20.97
C GLU A 36 5.37 -12.27 22.50
N ALA A 37 5.99 -11.24 23.09
CA ALA A 37 5.97 -11.07 24.54
C ALA A 37 4.56 -10.82 25.06
N ARG A 38 4.19 -11.52 26.14
CA ARG A 38 2.86 -11.44 26.76
C ARG A 38 2.72 -10.25 27.72
N ASP A 39 3.81 -9.79 28.31
CA ASP A 39 3.79 -8.67 29.24
C ASP A 39 3.22 -7.41 28.58
N ALA A 40 2.21 -6.80 29.21
CA ALA A 40 1.48 -5.65 28.72
C ALA A 40 1.00 -5.80 27.25
N ASN A 41 0.64 -7.01 26.82
CA ASN A 41 0.17 -7.32 25.48
C ASN A 41 -1.26 -7.86 25.50
N ALA A 42 -2.23 -6.96 25.34
CA ALA A 42 -3.64 -7.31 25.42
C ALA A 42 -4.06 -8.38 24.41
N ILE A 43 -3.48 -8.38 23.20
CA ILE A 43 -3.77 -9.35 22.14
C ILE A 43 -3.34 -10.76 22.59
N GLN A 44 -2.11 -10.88 23.12
CA GLN A 44 -1.57 -12.15 23.60
C GLN A 44 -2.20 -12.67 24.90
N LEU A 45 -2.90 -11.81 25.62
CA LEU A 45 -3.59 -12.13 26.86
C LEU A 45 -5.07 -12.45 26.65
N ALA A 46 -5.64 -12.02 25.54
CA ALA A 46 -7.03 -12.26 25.19
C ALA A 46 -7.27 -13.70 24.69
N GLU A 47 -8.49 -14.17 24.83
CA GLU A 47 -8.94 -15.40 24.19
C GLU A 47 -9.40 -15.08 22.76
N THR A 48 -8.57 -15.41 21.78
CA THR A 48 -8.79 -15.08 20.37
C THR A 48 -8.80 -16.32 19.48
N PRO A 49 -9.69 -17.32 19.72
CA PRO A 49 -9.63 -18.64 19.08
C PRO A 49 -9.74 -18.59 17.55
N HIS A 50 -10.51 -17.65 16.99
CA HIS A 50 -10.62 -17.48 15.55
C HIS A 50 -9.35 -16.87 14.94
N TRP A 51 -8.79 -15.85 15.58
CA TRP A 51 -7.52 -15.25 15.18
C TRP A 51 -6.38 -16.27 15.25
N ASP A 52 -6.27 -16.99 16.35
CA ASP A 52 -5.25 -18.02 16.57
C ASP A 52 -5.33 -19.10 15.49
N SER A 53 -6.54 -19.54 15.15
CA SER A 53 -6.76 -20.51 14.08
C SER A 53 -6.36 -19.96 12.71
N LEU A 54 -6.66 -18.71 12.41
CA LEU A 54 -6.25 -18.08 11.16
C LEU A 54 -4.72 -17.97 11.09
N TRP A 55 -4.09 -17.51 12.17
CA TRP A 55 -2.66 -17.37 12.26
C TRP A 55 -1.91 -18.69 12.07
N GLN A 56 -2.40 -19.77 12.68
CA GLN A 56 -1.77 -21.09 12.60
C GLN A 56 -1.99 -21.81 11.26
N ASN A 57 -3.16 -21.61 10.63
CA ASN A 57 -3.59 -22.46 9.54
C ASN A 57 -3.72 -21.74 8.18
N ARG A 58 -3.48 -20.42 8.11
CA ARG A 58 -3.60 -19.65 6.87
C ARG A 58 -2.29 -18.95 6.50
N PRO A 59 -2.03 -18.72 5.22
CA PRO A 59 -0.90 -17.92 4.79
C PRO A 59 -0.97 -16.53 5.43
N HIS A 60 0.12 -16.09 6.04
CA HIS A 60 0.23 -14.77 6.66
C HIS A 60 1.65 -14.22 6.53
N THR A 61 1.79 -12.92 6.70
CA THR A 61 3.08 -12.24 6.76
C THR A 61 2.99 -11.03 7.66
N LEU A 62 4.14 -10.55 8.12
CA LEU A 62 4.25 -9.30 8.87
C LEU A 62 4.62 -8.17 7.92
N ILE A 63 4.06 -7.01 8.15
CA ILE A 63 4.42 -5.77 7.46
C ILE A 63 4.89 -4.75 8.49
N SER A 64 5.81 -3.88 8.07
CA SER A 64 6.22 -2.75 8.90
C SER A 64 5.13 -1.69 8.96
N GLY A 65 4.95 -1.10 10.14
CA GLY A 65 4.00 -0.02 10.39
C GLY A 65 4.67 1.29 10.80
N SER A 66 5.99 1.47 10.58
CA SER A 66 6.74 2.62 11.09
C SER A 66 7.85 3.08 10.15
N GLY A 67 8.36 4.28 10.37
CA GLY A 67 9.50 4.83 9.67
C GLY A 67 9.32 4.92 8.17
N LEU A 68 10.39 4.75 7.43
CA LEU A 68 10.40 4.88 5.97
C LEU A 68 9.48 3.89 5.25
N ASP A 69 9.22 2.74 5.85
CA ASP A 69 8.34 1.72 5.28
C ASP A 69 6.89 2.19 5.13
N VAL A 70 6.51 3.22 5.86
CA VAL A 70 5.20 3.87 5.76
C VAL A 70 5.29 5.36 5.37
N GLY A 71 6.44 5.80 4.89
CA GLY A 71 6.67 7.16 4.40
C GLY A 71 6.94 8.21 5.47
N LEU A 72 7.24 7.78 6.70
CA LEU A 72 7.62 8.63 7.83
C LEU A 72 9.15 8.70 7.98
N PRO A 73 9.68 9.68 8.73
CA PRO A 73 11.08 9.71 9.09
C PRO A 73 11.56 8.43 9.81
N PRO A 74 12.84 8.07 9.72
CA PRO A 74 13.40 6.92 10.44
C PRO A 74 13.11 7.01 11.95
N GLY A 75 12.71 5.88 12.53
CA GLY A 75 12.41 5.77 13.97
C GLY A 75 11.08 6.36 14.42
N GLN A 76 10.32 6.98 13.54
CA GLN A 76 8.99 7.48 13.87
C GLN A 76 7.97 6.35 13.82
N MET A 77 7.20 6.21 14.90
CA MET A 77 6.09 5.25 14.96
C MET A 77 4.99 5.67 13.99
N GLY A 78 4.43 4.69 13.27
CA GLY A 78 3.29 4.91 12.39
C GLY A 78 2.01 5.25 13.14
N ASN A 79 1.01 5.61 12.37
CA ASN A 79 -0.34 5.88 12.84
C ASN A 79 -1.37 5.38 11.81
N SER A 80 -2.64 5.42 12.19
CA SER A 80 -3.75 4.96 11.33
C SER A 80 -3.80 5.70 9.99
N GLU A 81 -3.57 7.00 9.98
CA GLU A 81 -3.65 7.83 8.76
C GLU A 81 -2.65 7.37 7.70
N VAL A 82 -1.36 7.30 8.05
CA VAL A 82 -0.33 6.87 7.09
C VAL A 82 -0.50 5.40 6.70
N GLY A 83 -0.93 4.54 7.62
CA GLY A 83 -1.19 3.13 7.33
C GLY A 83 -2.30 2.96 6.28
N HIS A 84 -3.46 3.59 6.50
CA HIS A 84 -4.57 3.53 5.56
C HIS A 84 -4.25 4.19 4.22
N MET A 85 -3.48 5.29 4.23
CA MET A 85 -3.02 5.95 3.01
C MET A 85 -2.17 5.00 2.16
N ASN A 86 -1.21 4.30 2.76
CA ASN A 86 -0.35 3.35 2.05
C ASN A 86 -1.14 2.14 1.52
N LEU A 87 -2.07 1.60 2.31
CA LEU A 87 -2.96 0.52 1.87
C LEU A 87 -3.83 0.95 0.68
N GLY A 88 -4.43 2.14 0.75
CA GLY A 88 -5.28 2.67 -0.32
C GLY A 88 -4.49 3.01 -1.59
N ALA A 89 -3.25 3.49 -1.45
CA ALA A 89 -2.39 3.81 -2.58
C ALA A 89 -1.71 2.57 -3.21
N GLY A 90 -1.67 1.44 -2.51
CA GLY A 90 -0.94 0.24 -2.92
C GLY A 90 0.58 0.43 -3.01
N ARG A 91 1.11 1.45 -2.36
CA ARG A 91 2.53 1.79 -2.33
C ARG A 91 2.86 2.65 -1.12
N VAL A 92 4.15 2.78 -0.79
CA VAL A 92 4.61 3.74 0.21
C VAL A 92 4.36 5.17 -0.28
N VAL A 93 3.68 5.96 0.54
CA VAL A 93 3.43 7.39 0.31
C VAL A 93 4.25 8.18 1.31
N HIS A 94 5.35 8.77 0.83
CA HIS A 94 6.18 9.61 1.68
C HIS A 94 5.45 10.87 2.12
N GLN A 95 5.47 11.15 3.41
CA GLN A 95 4.96 12.40 3.98
C GLN A 95 5.83 13.58 3.55
N ASP A 96 5.30 14.79 3.59
CA ASP A 96 6.01 15.98 3.09
C ASP A 96 7.37 16.18 3.77
N PHE A 97 7.46 15.95 5.08
CA PHE A 97 8.74 16.03 5.77
C PHE A 97 9.77 15.04 5.20
N THR A 98 9.38 13.78 4.99
CA THR A 98 10.25 12.75 4.42
C THR A 98 10.65 13.11 2.99
N ARG A 99 9.70 13.59 2.17
CA ARG A 99 9.95 14.01 0.79
C ARG A 99 10.94 15.16 0.71
N ILE A 100 10.76 16.18 1.56
CA ILE A 100 11.66 17.35 1.60
C ILE A 100 13.05 16.93 2.06
N SER A 101 13.14 16.11 3.11
CA SER A 101 14.41 15.60 3.61
C SER A 101 15.17 14.82 2.53
N GLN A 102 14.51 13.93 1.82
CA GLN A 102 15.09 13.19 0.71
C GLN A 102 15.55 14.13 -0.42
N ALA A 103 14.72 15.12 -0.76
CA ALA A 103 15.07 16.09 -1.79
C ALA A 103 16.30 16.96 -1.42
N ILE A 104 16.51 17.20 -0.14
CA ILE A 104 17.73 17.89 0.36
C ILE A 104 18.93 16.94 0.26
N GLU A 105 18.78 15.67 0.66
CA GLU A 105 19.86 14.67 0.60
C GLU A 105 20.34 14.40 -0.84
N ASP A 106 19.40 14.19 -1.77
CA ASP A 106 19.70 13.94 -3.18
C ASP A 106 19.98 15.22 -3.98
N ARG A 107 19.89 16.36 -3.33
CA ARG A 107 20.11 17.72 -3.88
C ARG A 107 19.05 18.20 -4.86
N SER A 108 18.00 17.47 -5.15
CA SER A 108 16.92 17.88 -6.06
C SER A 108 16.15 19.11 -5.54
N PHE A 109 16.11 19.31 -4.23
CA PHE A 109 15.54 20.52 -3.61
C PHE A 109 16.18 21.81 -4.17
N PHE A 110 17.49 21.82 -4.33
CA PHE A 110 18.23 22.97 -4.82
C PHE A 110 18.08 23.22 -6.33
N GLU A 111 17.55 22.20 -7.04
CA GLU A 111 17.24 22.29 -8.46
C GLU A 111 15.79 22.72 -8.73
N ASN A 112 14.98 22.93 -7.69
CA ASN A 112 13.59 23.32 -7.82
C ASN A 112 13.46 24.64 -8.58
N PRO A 113 12.78 24.66 -9.75
CA PRO A 113 12.74 25.86 -10.61
C PRO A 113 12.02 27.04 -9.96
N ALA A 114 11.00 26.80 -9.13
CA ALA A 114 10.28 27.85 -8.44
C ALA A 114 11.18 28.57 -7.40
N LEU A 115 11.95 27.79 -6.62
CA LEU A 115 12.90 28.34 -5.67
C LEU A 115 14.02 29.10 -6.36
N LYS A 116 14.60 28.54 -7.42
CA LYS A 116 15.64 29.21 -8.23
C LYS A 116 15.15 30.55 -8.82
N GLN A 117 13.90 30.54 -9.32
CA GLN A 117 13.28 31.74 -9.88
C GLN A 117 13.08 32.82 -8.81
N ALA A 118 12.52 32.43 -7.64
CA ALA A 118 12.29 33.37 -6.54
C ALA A 118 13.60 34.00 -6.01
N ILE A 119 14.62 33.18 -5.76
CA ILE A 119 15.94 33.63 -5.32
C ILE A 119 16.57 34.51 -6.37
N GLY A 120 16.51 34.13 -7.65
CA GLY A 120 17.05 34.93 -8.75
C GLY A 120 16.37 36.29 -8.91
N ALA A 121 15.05 36.37 -8.69
CA ALA A 121 14.30 37.63 -8.71
C ALA A 121 14.70 38.53 -7.53
N ALA A 122 14.78 37.98 -6.33
CA ALA A 122 15.16 38.71 -5.13
C ALA A 122 16.59 39.26 -5.24
N ASN A 123 17.54 38.47 -5.73
CA ASN A 123 18.94 38.93 -5.95
C ASN A 123 19.01 40.08 -6.96
N LYS A 124 18.22 40.07 -8.03
CA LYS A 124 18.18 41.16 -9.01
C LYS A 124 17.63 42.45 -8.41
N GLN A 125 16.67 42.35 -7.51
CA GLN A 125 16.01 43.48 -6.86
C GLN A 125 16.71 43.93 -5.58
N ARG A 126 17.80 43.27 -5.17
CA ARG A 126 18.48 43.46 -3.86
C ARG A 126 17.51 43.34 -2.67
N GLY A 127 16.50 42.53 -2.81
CA GLY A 127 15.48 42.24 -1.80
C GLY A 127 15.75 40.93 -1.05
N ALA A 128 14.95 40.68 -0.01
CA ALA A 128 14.91 39.40 0.67
C ALA A 128 13.91 38.45 -0.03
N VAL A 129 14.13 37.16 0.16
CA VAL A 129 13.19 36.10 -0.26
C VAL A 129 12.37 35.69 0.94
#